data_f50806b500ab60972b9c503d68942851
#
_entry.id   f50806b500ab60972b9c503d68942851
#
_cell.length_a   1.000
_cell.length_b   1.000
_cell.length_c   1.000
_cell.angle_alpha   90.00
_cell.angle_beta   90.00
_cell.angle_gamma   90.00
#
_symmetry.space_group_name_H-M   'P 1'
#
loop_
_entity.id
_entity.type
_entity.pdbx_description
1 polymer ?
#
loop_
_entity_poly.entity_id
_entity_poly.type
_entity_poly.pdbx_seq_one_letter_code
_entity_poly.pdbx_strand_id
1 'polypeptide(L)'
;MNIFFDTDVILDVATAREPFCDSAAKALSLAETGKIKGFTSATIFINVFYVLRKLIGKDKALLFLRDLELVLTVLPTDGKMVHNALYSSFSDFEDATQHFTALQIPADFILTRNTVDYKESAIPVRTPEDFIGGLGI
;
A
#
# COMPACT_ATOMS: atom_id res chain seq x y z
N MET A 1 1.39 5.59 -14.83
CA MET A 1 0.76 5.98 -13.57
C MET A 1 1.45 5.29 -12.42
N ASN A 2 1.82 6.05 -11.40
CA ASN A 2 2.53 5.56 -10.21
C ASN A 2 1.56 5.45 -9.04
N ILE A 3 1.40 4.26 -8.49
CA ILE A 3 0.42 3.96 -7.43
C ILE A 3 1.14 3.38 -6.22
N PHE A 4 0.90 3.98 -5.06
CA PHE A 4 1.43 3.49 -3.78
C PHE A 4 0.35 2.66 -3.07
N PHE A 5 0.70 1.44 -2.68
CA PHE A 5 -0.24 0.49 -2.06
C PHE A 5 -0.01 0.45 -0.55
N ASP A 6 -1.05 0.76 0.21
CA ASP A 6 -1.03 0.70 1.67
C ASP A 6 -1.22 -0.73 2.19
N THR A 7 -0.93 -0.92 3.46
CA THR A 7 -0.97 -2.23 4.16
C THR A 7 -2.31 -2.94 4.00
N ASP A 8 -3.42 -2.23 4.24
CA ASP A 8 -4.76 -2.83 4.23
C ASP A 8 -5.12 -3.41 2.86
N VAL A 9 -4.73 -2.74 1.78
CA VAL A 9 -4.99 -3.21 0.41
C VAL A 9 -4.24 -4.52 0.13
N ILE A 10 -2.97 -4.59 0.55
CA ILE A 10 -2.17 -5.80 0.38
C ILE A 10 -2.73 -6.96 1.21
N LEU A 11 -3.12 -6.68 2.45
CA LEU A 11 -3.71 -7.69 3.33
C LEU A 11 -5.06 -8.19 2.82
N ASP A 12 -5.85 -7.33 2.19
CA ASP A 12 -7.13 -7.74 1.60
C ASP A 12 -6.93 -8.77 0.49
N VAL A 13 -5.86 -8.64 -0.29
CA VAL A 13 -5.51 -9.65 -1.29
C VAL A 13 -5.01 -10.92 -0.64
N ALA A 14 -4.06 -10.79 0.29
CA ALA A 14 -3.42 -11.94 0.94
C ALA A 14 -4.40 -12.82 1.70
N THR A 15 -5.43 -12.23 2.30
CA THR A 15 -6.42 -12.93 3.12
C THR A 15 -7.75 -13.16 2.41
N ALA A 16 -7.85 -12.79 1.13
CA ALA A 16 -9.07 -12.86 0.33
C ALA A 16 -10.27 -12.24 1.05
N ARG A 17 -10.07 -11.07 1.65
CA ARG A 17 -11.06 -10.44 2.51
C ARG A 17 -12.23 -9.83 1.71
N GLU A 18 -13.42 -10.35 1.92
CA GLU A 18 -14.64 -9.82 1.32
C GLU A 18 -15.14 -8.58 2.09
N PRO A 19 -15.70 -7.57 1.40
CA PRO A 19 -15.90 -7.45 -0.05
C PRO A 19 -14.73 -6.75 -0.76
N PHE A 20 -13.58 -6.59 -0.13
CA PHE A 20 -12.49 -5.72 -0.57
C PHE A 20 -11.50 -6.41 -1.52
N CYS A 21 -11.37 -7.73 -1.45
CA CYS A 21 -10.30 -8.44 -2.14
C CYS A 21 -10.38 -8.35 -3.66
N ASP A 22 -11.57 -8.28 -4.24
CA ASP A 22 -11.71 -8.23 -5.70
C ASP A 22 -11.08 -6.98 -6.31
N SER A 23 -11.43 -5.81 -5.81
CA SER A 23 -10.86 -4.54 -6.30
C SER A 23 -9.37 -4.42 -5.98
N ALA A 24 -8.96 -4.87 -4.79
CA ALA A 24 -7.54 -4.87 -4.41
C ALA A 24 -6.71 -5.77 -5.34
N ALA A 25 -7.21 -6.97 -5.64
CA ALA A 25 -6.54 -7.91 -6.54
C ALA A 25 -6.45 -7.35 -7.97
N LYS A 26 -7.50 -6.70 -8.45
CA LYS A 26 -7.48 -6.04 -9.76
C LYS A 26 -6.41 -4.96 -9.82
N ALA A 27 -6.29 -4.14 -8.79
CA ALA A 27 -5.26 -3.10 -8.74
C ALA A 27 -3.84 -3.71 -8.76
N LEU A 28 -3.59 -4.76 -7.98
CA LEU A 28 -2.30 -5.47 -8.03
C LEU A 28 -2.03 -6.10 -9.39
N SER A 29 -3.06 -6.64 -10.02
CA SER A 29 -2.95 -7.23 -11.36
C SER A 29 -2.51 -6.20 -12.40
N LEU A 30 -2.98 -4.96 -12.29
CA LEU A 30 -2.53 -3.88 -13.18
C LEU A 30 -1.04 -3.60 -13.00
N ALA A 31 -0.53 -3.66 -11.77
CA ALA A 31 0.91 -3.52 -11.51
C ALA A 31 1.69 -4.71 -12.05
N GLU A 32 1.19 -5.94 -11.86
CA GLU A 32 1.83 -7.16 -12.34
C GLU A 32 1.95 -7.18 -13.85
N THR A 33 0.93 -6.72 -14.56
CA THR A 33 0.91 -6.69 -16.04
C THR A 33 1.60 -5.46 -16.63
N GLY A 34 2.12 -4.55 -15.80
CA GLY A 34 2.83 -3.36 -16.24
C GLY A 34 1.96 -2.22 -16.71
N LYS A 35 0.65 -2.29 -16.52
CA LYS A 35 -0.28 -1.21 -16.89
C LYS A 35 -0.18 -0.01 -15.96
N ILE A 36 0.22 -0.24 -14.72
CA ILE A 36 0.62 0.79 -13.76
C ILE A 36 1.96 0.40 -13.14
N LYS A 37 2.64 1.36 -12.52
CA LYS A 37 3.81 1.08 -11.68
C LYS A 37 3.36 1.08 -10.23
N GLY A 38 3.51 -0.06 -9.56
CA GLY A 38 3.12 -0.23 -8.18
C GLY A 38 4.30 -0.05 -7.23
N PHE A 39 4.06 0.65 -6.13
CA PHE A 39 5.05 0.93 -5.08
C PHE A 39 4.45 0.63 -3.71
N THR A 40 5.31 0.34 -2.76
CA THR A 40 4.98 0.20 -1.36
C THR A 40 6.21 0.55 -0.53
N SER A 41 6.19 0.30 0.77
CA SER A 41 7.34 0.61 1.63
C SER A 41 7.90 -0.63 2.31
N ALA A 42 9.15 -0.54 2.76
CA ALA A 42 9.78 -1.59 3.57
C ALA A 42 9.00 -1.82 4.87
N THR A 43 8.49 -0.76 5.48
CA THR A 43 7.71 -0.88 6.73
C THR A 43 6.39 -1.61 6.50
N ILE A 44 5.76 -1.42 5.34
CA ILE A 44 4.53 -2.15 4.96
C ILE A 44 4.84 -3.64 4.83
N PHE A 45 5.94 -4.02 4.18
CA PHE A 45 6.34 -5.42 4.08
C PHE A 45 6.47 -6.08 5.45
N ILE A 46 7.09 -5.39 6.41
CA ILE A 46 7.25 -5.89 7.77
C ILE A 46 5.89 -6.04 8.46
N ASN A 47 5.02 -5.04 8.33
CA ASN A 47 3.68 -5.08 8.92
C ASN A 47 2.85 -6.22 8.34
N VAL A 48 2.87 -6.39 7.02
CA VAL A 48 2.17 -7.48 6.34
C VAL A 48 2.69 -8.83 6.82
N PHE A 49 4.01 -8.99 6.95
CA PHE A 49 4.60 -10.22 7.46
C PHE A 49 4.06 -10.59 8.85
N TYR A 50 4.06 -9.63 9.78
CA TYR A 50 3.62 -9.91 11.15
C TYR A 50 2.14 -10.31 11.23
N VAL A 51 1.29 -9.70 10.41
CA VAL A 51 -0.12 -10.09 10.34
C VAL A 51 -0.28 -11.48 9.71
N LEU A 52 0.33 -11.70 8.55
CA LEU A 52 0.20 -12.97 7.83
C LEU A 52 0.81 -14.15 8.58
N ARG A 53 1.94 -13.94 9.27
CA ARG A 53 2.58 -14.98 10.07
C ARG A 53 1.62 -15.60 11.07
N LYS A 54 0.77 -14.78 11.70
CA LYS A 54 -0.22 -15.24 12.69
C LYS A 54 -1.37 -16.01 12.03
N LEU A 55 -1.71 -15.65 10.79
CA LEU A 55 -2.88 -16.22 10.11
C LEU A 55 -2.57 -17.48 9.31
N ILE A 56 -1.43 -17.50 8.61
CA ILE A 56 -1.10 -18.57 7.65
C ILE A 56 0.27 -19.21 7.91
N GLY A 57 1.00 -18.75 8.91
CA GLY A 57 2.32 -19.26 9.26
C GLY A 57 3.45 -18.53 8.52
N LYS A 58 4.67 -18.69 9.04
CA LYS A 58 5.87 -18.01 8.55
C LYS A 58 6.18 -18.32 7.10
N ASP A 59 6.16 -19.60 6.72
CA ASP A 59 6.62 -20.01 5.39
C ASP A 59 5.70 -19.47 4.29
N LYS A 60 4.39 -19.57 4.48
CA LYS A 60 3.41 -19.04 3.53
C LYS A 60 3.45 -17.51 3.46
N ALA A 61 3.67 -16.86 4.61
CA ALA A 61 3.80 -15.41 4.65
C ALA A 61 5.01 -14.94 3.82
N LEU A 62 6.16 -15.61 3.95
CA LEU A 62 7.35 -15.29 3.17
C LEU A 62 7.16 -15.55 1.68
N LEU A 63 6.46 -16.62 1.30
CA LEU A 63 6.14 -16.89 -0.10
C LEU A 63 5.29 -15.76 -0.70
N PHE A 64 4.27 -15.33 0.02
CA PHE A 64 3.44 -14.20 -0.43
C PHE A 64 4.28 -12.95 -0.65
N LEU A 65 5.16 -12.61 0.29
CA LEU A 65 6.00 -11.42 0.19
C LEU A 65 7.01 -11.51 -0.95
N ARG A 66 7.56 -12.69 -1.24
CA ARG A 66 8.43 -12.89 -2.40
C ARG A 66 7.71 -12.62 -3.70
N ASP A 67 6.48 -13.10 -3.83
CA ASP A 67 5.66 -12.85 -5.01
C ASP A 67 5.32 -11.35 -5.12
N LEU A 68 4.99 -10.72 -3.99
CA LEU A 68 4.67 -9.30 -3.94
C LEU A 68 5.86 -8.42 -4.37
N GLU A 69 7.07 -8.78 -3.98
CA GLU A 69 8.28 -8.05 -4.36
C GLU A 69 8.50 -8.02 -5.88
N LEU A 70 8.02 -9.04 -6.60
CA LEU A 70 8.08 -9.07 -8.05
C LEU A 70 7.09 -8.11 -8.70
N VAL A 71 6.07 -7.71 -7.99
CA VAL A 71 4.97 -6.87 -8.48
C VAL A 71 5.14 -5.41 -8.08
N LEU A 72 5.56 -5.15 -6.85
CA LEU A 72 5.67 -3.81 -6.28
C LEU A 72 7.13 -3.43 -6.01
N THR A 73 7.48 -2.20 -6.33
CA THR A 73 8.78 -1.64 -5.94
C THR A 73 8.72 -1.24 -4.47
N VAL A 74 9.67 -1.73 -3.68
CA VAL A 74 9.74 -1.43 -2.24
C VAL A 74 10.59 -0.19 -2.02
N LEU A 75 9.97 0.87 -1.50
CA LEU A 75 10.64 2.13 -1.19
C LEU A 75 11.22 2.09 0.22
N PRO A 76 12.41 2.68 0.44
CA PRO A 76 12.96 2.81 1.78
C PRO A 76 12.23 3.89 2.57
N THR A 77 12.23 3.76 3.90
CA THR A 77 11.79 4.82 4.80
C THR A 77 13.00 5.23 5.65
N ASP A 78 13.48 6.44 5.46
CA ASP A 78 14.67 6.94 6.16
C ASP A 78 14.32 7.84 7.36
N GLY A 79 15.35 8.30 8.07
CA GLY A 79 15.16 9.13 9.26
C GLY A 79 14.48 10.47 8.98
N LYS A 80 14.68 11.05 7.79
CA LYS A 80 14.03 12.30 7.41
C LYS A 80 12.51 12.12 7.26
N MET A 81 12.10 11.01 6.69
CA MET A 81 10.68 10.67 6.54
C MET A 81 10.02 10.45 7.89
N VAL A 82 10.71 9.76 8.80
CA VAL A 82 10.24 9.57 10.17
C VAL A 82 10.10 10.91 10.88
N HIS A 83 11.09 11.79 10.75
CA HIS A 83 11.05 13.12 11.33
C HIS A 83 9.83 13.90 10.79
N ASN A 84 9.64 13.93 9.49
CA ASN A 84 8.53 14.64 8.87
C ASN A 84 7.18 14.09 9.36
N ALA A 85 7.07 12.78 9.50
CA ALA A 85 5.85 12.15 10.01
C ALA A 85 5.55 12.55 11.45
N LEU A 86 6.58 12.58 12.31
CA LEU A 86 6.42 12.96 13.72
C LEU A 86 5.92 14.39 13.90
N TYR A 87 6.30 15.29 13.02
CA TYR A 87 5.95 16.72 13.10
C TYR A 87 4.83 17.11 12.15
N SER A 88 4.17 16.13 11.52
CA SER A 88 3.04 16.38 10.63
C SER A 88 1.74 16.55 11.38
N SER A 89 0.71 16.99 10.67
CA SER A 89 -0.65 17.11 11.21
C SER A 89 -1.48 15.81 11.03
N PHE A 90 -0.88 14.74 10.53
CA PHE A 90 -1.57 13.46 10.40
C PHE A 90 -2.01 12.94 11.78
N SER A 91 -3.23 12.40 11.84
CA SER A 91 -3.76 11.81 13.08
C SER A 91 -3.11 10.47 13.43
N ASP A 92 -2.58 9.75 12.43
CA ASP A 92 -1.95 8.44 12.60
C ASP A 92 -0.50 8.51 12.13
N PHE A 93 0.44 8.16 13.02
CA PHE A 93 1.87 8.21 12.72
C PHE A 93 2.28 7.23 11.63
N GLU A 94 1.72 6.03 11.64
CA GLU A 94 2.06 5.02 10.62
C GLU A 94 1.65 5.51 9.24
N ASP A 95 0.43 6.04 9.10
CA ASP A 95 -0.06 6.58 7.82
C ASP A 95 0.78 7.79 7.39
N ALA A 96 1.15 8.65 8.33
CA ALA A 96 2.06 9.76 8.04
C ALA A 96 3.40 9.27 7.49
N THR A 97 3.96 8.22 8.08
CA THR A 97 5.21 7.62 7.62
C THR A 97 5.08 7.10 6.18
N GLN A 98 3.97 6.43 5.87
CA GLN A 98 3.71 5.95 4.51
C GLN A 98 3.57 7.08 3.52
N HIS A 99 2.88 8.16 3.91
CA HIS A 99 2.73 9.34 3.08
C HIS A 99 4.09 9.95 2.70
N PHE A 100 4.96 10.17 3.69
CA PHE A 100 6.28 10.76 3.42
C PHE A 100 7.19 9.79 2.65
N THR A 101 7.01 8.49 2.83
CA THR A 101 7.71 7.49 2.02
C THR A 101 7.25 7.57 0.56
N ALA A 102 5.96 7.67 0.32
CA ALA A 102 5.39 7.77 -1.03
C ALA A 102 5.79 9.07 -1.75
N LEU A 103 6.09 10.13 -1.01
CA LEU A 103 6.54 11.40 -1.60
C LEU A 103 7.92 11.30 -2.28
N GLN A 104 8.68 10.23 -2.09
CA GLN A 104 9.95 10.00 -2.79
C GLN A 104 9.77 9.83 -4.29
N ILE A 105 8.57 9.49 -4.74
CA ILE A 105 8.24 9.29 -6.14
C ILE A 105 7.09 10.22 -6.52
N PRO A 106 6.90 10.52 -7.83
CA PRO A 106 5.72 11.27 -8.27
C PRO A 106 4.50 10.34 -8.30
N ALA A 107 4.01 9.97 -7.10
CA ALA A 107 2.85 9.10 -6.96
C ALA A 107 1.57 9.83 -7.41
N ASP A 108 0.78 9.15 -8.22
CA ASP A 108 -0.52 9.67 -8.66
C ASP A 108 -1.60 9.44 -7.61
N PHE A 109 -1.55 8.29 -6.94
CA PHE A 109 -2.49 7.93 -5.87
C PHE A 109 -1.82 7.09 -4.80
N ILE A 110 -2.33 7.23 -3.57
CA ILE A 110 -2.18 6.24 -2.51
C ILE A 110 -3.47 5.42 -2.48
N LEU A 111 -3.37 4.10 -2.63
CA LEU A 111 -4.51 3.20 -2.48
C LEU A 111 -4.60 2.70 -1.04
N THR A 112 -5.71 3.00 -0.40
CA THR A 112 -5.99 2.60 0.98
C THR A 112 -7.50 2.56 1.20
N ARG A 113 -7.97 1.71 2.12
CA ARG A 113 -9.36 1.79 2.58
C ARG A 113 -9.54 2.87 3.65
N ASN A 114 -8.44 3.29 4.25
CA ASN A 114 -8.42 4.22 5.38
C ASN A 114 -8.26 5.67 4.92
N THR A 115 -9.12 6.13 4.03
CA THR A 115 -9.01 7.44 3.40
C THR A 115 -9.09 8.60 4.41
N VAL A 116 -9.82 8.41 5.51
CA VAL A 116 -9.99 9.45 6.54
C VAL A 116 -8.66 9.82 7.21
N ASP A 117 -7.81 8.83 7.50
CA ASP A 117 -6.52 9.07 8.14
C ASP A 117 -5.50 9.72 7.21
N TYR A 118 -5.80 9.75 5.92
CA TYR A 118 -4.96 10.41 4.89
C TYR A 118 -5.50 11.76 4.44
N LYS A 119 -6.43 12.37 5.17
CA LYS A 119 -7.03 13.66 4.77
C LYS A 119 -6.01 14.79 4.61
N GLU A 120 -4.86 14.71 5.29
CA GLU A 120 -3.78 15.69 5.19
C GLU A 120 -2.77 15.37 4.08
N SER A 121 -3.03 14.34 3.27
CA SER A 121 -2.12 13.90 2.22
C SER A 121 -2.01 14.94 1.10
N ALA A 122 -0.76 15.18 0.66
CA ALA A 122 -0.49 15.93 -0.55
C ALA A 122 -0.68 15.09 -1.81
N ILE A 123 -0.76 13.77 -1.66
CA ILE A 123 -1.01 12.82 -2.75
C ILE A 123 -2.49 12.45 -2.74
N PRO A 124 -3.19 12.49 -3.88
CA PRO A 124 -4.58 12.02 -3.94
C PRO A 124 -4.72 10.59 -3.41
N VAL A 125 -5.77 10.35 -2.64
CA VAL A 125 -6.02 9.05 -1.98
C VAL A 125 -7.30 8.46 -2.55
N ARG A 126 -7.27 7.15 -2.86
CA ARG A 126 -8.43 6.43 -3.39
C ARG A 126 -8.53 5.07 -2.73
N THR A 127 -9.76 4.57 -2.57
CA THR A 127 -9.95 3.14 -2.29
C THR A 127 -9.67 2.36 -3.57
N PRO A 128 -9.29 1.07 -3.47
CA PRO A 128 -9.14 0.23 -4.65
C PRO A 128 -10.40 0.20 -5.51
N GLU A 129 -11.58 0.15 -4.89
CA GLU A 129 -12.86 0.15 -5.59
C GLU A 129 -13.05 1.42 -6.42
N ASP A 130 -12.82 2.59 -5.84
CA ASP A 130 -12.94 3.87 -6.54
C ASP A 130 -11.89 4.00 -7.63
N PHE A 131 -10.68 3.54 -7.38
CA PHE A 131 -9.59 3.57 -8.37
C PHE A 131 -9.96 2.74 -9.61
N ILE A 132 -10.38 1.50 -9.41
CA ILE A 132 -10.77 0.61 -10.51
C ILE A 132 -11.99 1.15 -11.24
N GLY A 133 -12.99 1.64 -10.51
CA GLY A 133 -14.19 2.24 -11.10
C GLY A 133 -13.88 3.47 -11.97
N GLY A 134 -12.93 4.29 -11.53
CA GLY A 134 -12.50 5.48 -12.25
C GLY A 134 -11.70 5.21 -13.53
N LEU A 135 -11.15 3.99 -13.68
CA LEU A 135 -10.41 3.61 -14.88
C LEU A 135 -11.33 3.16 -16.03
N GLY A 136 -12.62 2.97 -15.77
CA GLY A 136 -13.57 2.53 -16.79
C GLY A 136 -13.42 1.07 -17.21
N ILE A 137 -12.85 0.26 -16.34
CA ILE A 137 -12.65 -1.17 -16.59
C ILE A 137 -13.48 -2.04 -15.67
#